data_d3bafa086c057b2197889e1c293d95c5
#
_entry.id   d3bafa086c057b2197889e1c293d95c5
#
_cell.length_a   1.000
_cell.length_b   1.000
_cell.length_c   1.000
_cell.angle_alpha   90.00
_cell.angle_beta   90.00
_cell.angle_gamma   90.00
#
_symmetry.space_group_name_H-M   'P 1'
#
loop_
_entity.id
_entity.type
_entity.pdbx_description
1 polymer ?
#
loop_
_entity_poly.entity_id
_entity_poly.type
_entity_poly.pdbx_seq_one_letter_code
_entity_poly.pdbx_strand_id
1 'polypeptide(L)'
;MIHCTATPPRREVSVKELDGWHKARNFEPYTDPKTGKKIYAGYHLLVHIDGSYERIRPDEHRGQHCPQSNMNNRAVSICYVGGVDNNNKPCDTRTEAQKRTLLSLVRTMRAKYPNAQIVGHRDYAPKACPSFDAKREYKDI
;
A
#
# COMPACT_ATOMS: atom_id res chain seq x y z
N MET A 1 -3.08 1.19 -6.71
CA MET A 1 -2.96 2.43 -5.87
C MET A 1 -1.78 2.27 -4.92
N ILE A 2 -0.96 3.30 -4.81
CA ILE A 2 0.22 3.29 -3.92
C ILE A 2 -0.13 4.01 -2.62
N HIS A 3 0.33 3.44 -1.49
CA HIS A 3 0.18 3.94 -0.14
C HIS A 3 1.51 3.92 0.61
N CYS A 4 1.53 4.59 1.77
CA CYS A 4 2.59 4.47 2.77
C CYS A 4 1.98 4.21 4.15
N THR A 5 2.77 3.68 5.06
CA THR A 5 2.34 3.45 6.45
C THR A 5 2.27 4.73 7.28
N ALA A 6 2.80 5.84 6.76
CA ALA A 6 2.96 7.12 7.47
C ALA A 6 3.75 6.95 8.78
N THR A 7 4.85 6.22 8.70
CA THR A 7 5.79 5.98 9.80
C THR A 7 7.15 6.62 9.47
N PRO A 8 7.93 7.02 10.51
CA PRO A 8 9.22 7.68 10.27
C PRO A 8 10.29 6.74 9.71
N PRO A 9 11.41 7.31 9.17
CA PRO A 9 12.51 6.51 8.64
C PRO A 9 13.05 5.53 9.67
N ARG A 10 13.54 4.37 9.20
CA ARG A 10 14.13 3.30 10.03
C ARG A 10 13.17 2.62 11.01
N ARG A 11 11.91 2.98 10.98
CA ARG A 11 10.87 2.34 11.79
C ARG A 11 10.17 1.31 10.92
N GLU A 12 10.54 0.04 11.07
CA GLU A 12 9.89 -1.06 10.36
C GLU A 12 8.47 -1.29 10.86
N VAL A 13 7.61 -1.80 10.00
CA VAL A 13 6.22 -2.17 10.32
C VAL A 13 5.99 -3.60 9.82
N SER A 14 5.62 -4.49 10.73
CA SER A 14 5.23 -5.85 10.36
C SER A 14 3.77 -5.91 9.89
N VAL A 15 3.43 -6.94 9.12
CA VAL A 15 2.03 -7.22 8.76
C VAL A 15 1.18 -7.40 10.01
N LYS A 16 1.70 -8.07 11.04
CA LYS A 16 0.99 -8.27 12.32
C LYS A 16 0.65 -6.94 13.00
N GLU A 17 1.59 -6.01 13.02
CA GLU A 17 1.38 -4.68 13.62
C GLU A 17 0.35 -3.87 12.82
N LEU A 18 0.47 -3.85 11.50
CA LEU A 18 -0.48 -3.21 10.60
C LEU A 18 -1.89 -3.82 10.75
N ASP A 19 -1.98 -5.13 10.86
CA ASP A 19 -3.22 -5.86 11.11
C ASP A 19 -3.90 -5.41 12.41
N GLY A 20 -3.12 -5.28 13.49
CA GLY A 20 -3.59 -4.77 14.76
C GLY A 20 -4.13 -3.34 14.67
N TRP A 21 -3.45 -2.45 13.95
CA TRP A 21 -3.92 -1.07 13.75
C TRP A 21 -5.24 -1.01 13.00
N HIS A 22 -5.38 -1.79 11.93
CA HIS A 22 -6.60 -1.81 11.13
C HIS A 22 -7.75 -2.50 11.86
N LYS A 23 -7.48 -3.54 12.63
CA LYS A 23 -8.48 -4.17 13.52
C LYS A 23 -9.04 -3.16 14.54
N ALA A 24 -8.17 -2.37 15.17
CA ALA A 24 -8.56 -1.34 16.13
C ALA A 24 -9.42 -0.24 15.49
N ARG A 25 -9.30 -0.02 14.17
CA ARG A 25 -10.11 0.91 13.39
C ARG A 25 -11.38 0.28 12.81
N ASN A 26 -11.71 -0.95 13.21
CA ASN A 26 -12.88 -1.69 12.72
C ASN A 26 -12.89 -1.90 11.20
N PHE A 27 -11.73 -2.12 10.59
CA PHE A 27 -11.64 -2.46 9.18
C PHE A 27 -12.27 -3.83 8.93
N GLU A 28 -12.92 -3.97 7.77
CA GLU A 28 -13.48 -5.23 7.33
C GLU A 28 -12.36 -6.23 6.99
N PRO A 29 -12.34 -7.43 7.61
CA PRO A 29 -11.28 -8.39 7.38
C PRO A 29 -11.46 -9.16 6.08
N TYR A 30 -10.34 -9.63 5.56
CA TYR A 30 -10.27 -10.73 4.61
C TYR A 30 -10.14 -12.05 5.42
N THR A 31 -10.98 -13.02 5.12
CA THR A 31 -10.86 -14.36 5.72
C THR A 31 -10.14 -15.28 4.75
N ASP A 32 -8.95 -15.74 5.16
CA ASP A 32 -8.18 -16.69 4.36
C ASP A 32 -8.95 -18.03 4.28
N PRO A 33 -9.36 -18.46 3.08
CA PRO A 33 -10.15 -19.68 2.93
C PRO A 33 -9.38 -20.96 3.29
N LYS A 34 -8.05 -20.91 3.28
CA LYS A 34 -7.21 -22.08 3.62
C LYS A 34 -7.07 -22.28 5.13
N THR A 35 -6.99 -21.19 5.88
CA THR A 35 -6.71 -21.25 7.34
C THR A 35 -7.90 -20.79 8.18
N GLY A 36 -8.89 -20.13 7.61
CA GLY A 36 -9.98 -19.48 8.35
C GLY A 36 -9.56 -18.24 9.12
N LYS A 37 -8.28 -17.83 9.01
CA LYS A 37 -7.74 -16.68 9.71
C LYS A 37 -8.30 -15.38 9.13
N LYS A 38 -8.74 -14.46 10.01
CA LYS A 38 -9.15 -13.13 9.65
C LYS A 38 -7.94 -12.20 9.60
N ILE A 39 -7.80 -11.47 8.49
CA ILE A 39 -6.72 -10.52 8.24
C ILE A 39 -7.34 -9.14 8.07
N TYR A 40 -7.04 -8.24 9.00
CA TYR A 40 -7.60 -6.88 9.03
C TYR A 40 -6.76 -5.87 8.25
N ALA A 41 -5.45 -6.12 8.07
CA ALA A 41 -4.60 -5.28 7.24
C ALA A 41 -5.23 -5.10 5.86
N GLY A 42 -5.51 -3.86 5.48
CA GLY A 42 -6.38 -3.53 4.36
C GLY A 42 -5.69 -3.44 3.00
N TYR A 43 -4.36 -3.56 2.95
CA TYR A 43 -3.57 -3.52 1.72
C TYR A 43 -3.41 -4.92 1.12
N HIS A 44 -3.13 -4.97 -0.20
CA HIS A 44 -2.84 -6.22 -0.89
C HIS A 44 -1.37 -6.63 -0.72
N LEU A 45 -0.46 -5.64 -0.76
CA LEU A 45 1.00 -5.85 -0.64
C LEU A 45 1.60 -4.83 0.33
N LEU A 46 2.60 -5.27 1.11
CA LEU A 46 3.41 -4.42 1.98
C LEU A 46 4.89 -4.54 1.58
N VAL A 47 5.54 -3.40 1.32
CA VAL A 47 6.95 -3.30 0.96
C VAL A 47 7.75 -2.78 2.15
N HIS A 48 8.65 -3.60 2.66
CA HIS A 48 9.51 -3.30 3.81
C HIS A 48 10.66 -2.39 3.46
N ILE A 49 11.32 -1.82 4.48
CA ILE A 49 12.43 -0.86 4.31
C ILE A 49 13.57 -1.46 3.49
N ASP A 50 13.88 -2.75 3.67
CA ASP A 50 14.92 -3.46 2.92
C ASP A 50 14.55 -3.82 1.47
N GLY A 51 13.33 -3.50 1.05
CA GLY A 51 12.80 -3.83 -0.27
C GLY A 51 12.12 -5.19 -0.38
N SER A 52 12.15 -6.03 0.64
CA SER A 52 11.33 -7.23 0.68
C SER A 52 9.84 -6.87 0.72
N TYR A 53 8.98 -7.77 0.29
CA TYR A 53 7.55 -7.52 0.34
C TYR A 53 6.76 -8.76 0.70
N GLU A 54 5.56 -8.55 1.21
CA GLU A 54 4.64 -9.61 1.60
C GLU A 54 3.28 -9.37 0.95
N ARG A 55 2.63 -10.45 0.51
CA ARG A 55 1.24 -10.42 0.10
C ARG A 55 0.34 -10.58 1.32
N ILE A 56 -0.65 -9.69 1.45
CA ILE A 56 -1.61 -9.69 2.56
C ILE A 56 -2.96 -10.21 2.11
N ARG A 57 -3.49 -9.65 1.01
CA ARG A 57 -4.76 -10.06 0.40
C ARG A 57 -4.54 -10.44 -1.07
N PRO A 58 -5.33 -11.40 -1.61
CA PRO A 58 -5.34 -11.64 -3.06
C PRO A 58 -5.78 -10.40 -3.83
N ASP A 59 -5.27 -10.21 -5.06
CA ASP A 59 -5.61 -9.05 -5.89
C ASP A 59 -7.12 -8.92 -6.12
N GLU A 60 -7.82 -10.04 -6.23
CA GLU A 60 -9.27 -10.12 -6.52
C GLU A 60 -10.12 -9.76 -5.31
N HIS A 61 -9.55 -9.82 -4.11
CA HIS A 61 -10.30 -9.51 -2.90
C HIS A 61 -10.35 -8.00 -2.66
N ARG A 62 -11.50 -7.55 -2.16
CA ARG A 62 -11.68 -6.17 -1.74
C ARG A 62 -10.63 -5.75 -0.72
N GLY A 63 -10.00 -4.59 -0.94
CA GLY A 63 -9.13 -3.96 0.05
C GLY A 63 -9.93 -3.13 1.06
N GLN A 64 -9.22 -2.59 2.05
CA GLN A 64 -9.75 -1.61 2.99
C GLN A 64 -8.69 -0.52 3.13
N HIS A 65 -8.60 0.37 2.12
CA HIS A 65 -7.49 1.33 2.03
C HIS A 65 -7.89 2.70 1.48
N CYS A 66 -8.98 2.79 0.73
CA CYS A 66 -9.49 4.03 0.15
C CYS A 66 -10.97 3.86 -0.20
N PRO A 67 -11.89 4.33 0.65
CA PRO A 67 -13.33 4.22 0.35
C PRO A 67 -13.79 5.19 -0.74
N GLN A 68 -13.06 6.27 -0.96
CA GLN A 68 -13.40 7.28 -1.96
C GLN A 68 -13.47 6.67 -3.36
N SER A 69 -14.47 7.03 -4.14
CA SER A 69 -14.69 6.54 -5.51
C SER A 69 -14.72 5.01 -5.63
N ASN A 70 -15.13 4.33 -4.56
CA ASN A 70 -15.21 2.87 -4.50
C ASN A 70 -13.85 2.16 -4.77
N MET A 71 -12.74 2.81 -4.43
CA MET A 71 -11.41 2.30 -4.73
C MET A 71 -11.06 1.02 -3.96
N ASN A 72 -11.69 0.77 -2.80
CA ASN A 72 -11.53 -0.51 -2.10
C ASN A 72 -11.88 -1.73 -2.97
N ASN A 73 -12.84 -1.58 -3.89
CA ASN A 73 -13.28 -2.64 -4.80
C ASN A 73 -12.61 -2.57 -6.19
N ARG A 74 -11.96 -1.47 -6.52
CA ARG A 74 -11.45 -1.20 -7.87
C ARG A 74 -9.95 -1.17 -7.99
N ALA A 75 -9.22 -1.14 -6.88
CA ALA A 75 -7.77 -0.98 -6.90
C ALA A 75 -7.05 -2.07 -6.11
N VAL A 76 -6.01 -2.63 -6.71
CA VAL A 76 -4.98 -3.34 -5.97
C VAL A 76 -4.10 -2.30 -5.28
N SER A 77 -3.86 -2.47 -3.98
CA SER A 77 -3.10 -1.52 -3.18
C SER A 77 -1.74 -2.06 -2.76
N ILE A 78 -0.71 -1.24 -2.97
CA ILE A 78 0.66 -1.53 -2.57
C ILE A 78 1.07 -0.45 -1.57
N CYS A 79 1.41 -0.85 -0.35
CA CYS A 79 1.85 0.04 0.71
C CYS A 79 3.34 -0.14 0.97
N TYR A 80 4.09 0.94 1.08
CA TYR A 80 5.47 0.87 1.56
C TYR A 80 5.59 1.39 3.00
N VAL A 81 6.54 0.84 3.75
CA VAL A 81 6.84 1.28 5.11
C VAL A 81 7.61 2.61 5.07
N GLY A 82 7.04 3.65 5.62
CA GLY A 82 7.61 4.99 5.61
C GLY A 82 6.59 6.07 5.33
N GLY A 83 7.03 7.18 4.73
CA GLY A 83 6.17 8.24 4.22
C GLY A 83 6.08 9.50 5.09
N VAL A 84 6.75 9.55 6.23
CA VAL A 84 6.90 10.76 7.04
C VAL A 84 8.35 10.92 7.53
N ASP A 85 8.74 12.14 7.85
CA ASP A 85 10.05 12.42 8.47
C ASP A 85 10.01 12.17 10.00
N ASN A 86 11.13 12.44 10.69
CA ASN A 86 11.22 12.26 12.14
C ASN A 86 10.31 13.21 12.95
N ASN A 87 9.72 14.21 12.31
CA ASN A 87 8.75 15.13 12.92
C ASN A 87 7.31 14.80 12.51
N ASN A 88 7.07 13.60 11.96
CA ASN A 88 5.76 13.14 11.46
C ASN A 88 5.18 14.00 10.33
N LYS A 89 6.02 14.70 9.58
CA LYS A 89 5.61 15.46 8.40
C LYS A 89 5.73 14.59 7.14
N PRO A 90 4.79 14.71 6.19
CA PRO A 90 4.85 13.97 4.93
C PRO A 90 6.19 14.16 4.23
N CYS A 91 6.83 13.06 3.88
CA CYS A 91 8.13 13.04 3.25
C CYS A 91 8.31 11.74 2.47
N ASP A 92 8.87 11.83 1.27
CA ASP A 92 9.26 10.64 0.52
C ASP A 92 10.52 10.01 1.15
N THR A 93 10.29 9.03 2.01
CA THR A 93 11.36 8.34 2.75
C THR A 93 11.72 6.99 2.13
N ARG A 94 11.25 6.69 0.91
CA ARG A 94 11.54 5.42 0.26
C ARG A 94 13.04 5.21 0.12
N THR A 95 13.51 4.04 0.55
CA THR A 95 14.87 3.59 0.28
C THR A 95 15.03 3.24 -1.20
N GLU A 96 16.27 3.18 -1.69
CA GLU A 96 16.53 2.71 -3.06
C GLU A 96 16.01 1.29 -3.29
N ALA A 97 16.11 0.42 -2.27
CA ALA A 97 15.54 -0.93 -2.32
C ALA A 97 14.00 -0.90 -2.48
N GLN A 98 13.30 -0.06 -1.72
CA GLN A 98 11.85 0.12 -1.86
C GLN A 98 11.46 0.67 -3.23
N LYS A 99 12.20 1.64 -3.75
CA LYS A 99 11.94 2.19 -5.10
C LYS A 99 12.05 1.12 -6.18
N ARG A 100 13.09 0.27 -6.12
CA ARG A 100 13.26 -0.86 -7.05
C ARG A 100 12.11 -1.86 -6.95
N THR A 101 11.72 -2.24 -5.74
CA THR A 101 10.62 -3.18 -5.52
C THR A 101 9.28 -2.61 -5.98
N LEU A 102 8.97 -1.36 -5.64
CA LEU A 102 7.75 -0.69 -6.10
C LEU A 102 7.68 -0.65 -7.63
N LEU A 103 8.77 -0.29 -8.30
CA LEU A 103 8.83 -0.27 -9.76
C LEU A 103 8.55 -1.66 -10.35
N SER A 104 9.17 -2.70 -9.79
CA SER A 104 8.96 -4.09 -10.20
C SER A 104 7.50 -4.52 -10.04
N LEU A 105 6.90 -4.25 -8.88
CA LEU A 105 5.51 -4.57 -8.59
C LEU A 105 4.54 -3.80 -9.50
N VAL A 106 4.79 -2.52 -9.73
CA VAL A 106 3.98 -1.68 -10.63
C VAL A 106 4.01 -2.22 -12.06
N ARG A 107 5.19 -2.62 -12.55
CA ARG A 107 5.33 -3.25 -13.88
C ARG A 107 4.57 -4.57 -13.97
N THR A 108 4.68 -5.41 -12.95
CA THR A 108 3.93 -6.68 -12.87
C THR A 108 2.42 -6.44 -12.89
N MET A 109 1.94 -5.46 -12.11
CA MET A 109 0.52 -5.10 -12.09
C MET A 109 0.04 -4.51 -13.42
N ARG A 110 0.86 -3.68 -14.08
CA ARG A 110 0.54 -3.16 -15.41
C ARG A 110 0.43 -4.26 -16.44
N ALA A 111 1.32 -5.25 -16.41
CA ALA A 111 1.25 -6.40 -17.31
C ALA A 111 -0.03 -7.23 -17.08
N LYS A 112 -0.42 -7.41 -15.82
CA LYS A 112 -1.63 -8.16 -15.45
C LYS A 112 -2.92 -7.36 -15.74
N TYR A 113 -2.89 -6.04 -15.56
CA TYR A 113 -4.02 -5.14 -15.72
C TYR A 113 -3.67 -3.99 -16.69
N PRO A 114 -3.63 -4.23 -18.02
CA PRO A 114 -3.08 -3.26 -18.99
C PRO A 114 -3.80 -1.91 -19.01
N ASN A 115 -5.08 -1.88 -18.65
CA ASN A 115 -5.90 -0.67 -18.65
C ASN A 115 -5.97 0.02 -17.30
N ALA A 116 -5.31 -0.53 -16.26
CA ALA A 116 -5.32 0.08 -14.93
C ALA A 116 -4.45 1.34 -14.89
N GLN A 117 -4.89 2.34 -14.15
CA GLN A 117 -4.11 3.53 -13.88
C GLN A 117 -3.26 3.33 -12.63
N ILE A 118 -2.04 3.88 -12.64
CA ILE A 118 -1.17 3.89 -11.47
C ILE A 118 -1.39 5.22 -10.76
N VAL A 119 -1.88 5.15 -9.52
CA VAL A 119 -2.29 6.32 -8.74
C VAL A 119 -1.79 6.23 -7.31
N GLY A 120 -1.66 7.36 -6.64
CA GLY A 120 -1.46 7.45 -5.20
C GLY A 120 -2.78 7.62 -4.46
N HIS A 121 -2.80 7.36 -3.16
CA HIS A 121 -3.97 7.63 -2.31
C HIS A 121 -4.36 9.11 -2.37
N ARG A 122 -3.40 10.01 -2.44
CA ARG A 122 -3.60 11.47 -2.54
C ARG A 122 -4.42 11.90 -3.76
N ASP A 123 -4.51 11.08 -4.77
CA ASP A 123 -5.29 11.37 -5.99
C ASP A 123 -6.79 11.20 -5.79
N TYR A 124 -7.21 10.56 -4.70
CA TYR A 124 -8.61 10.27 -4.37
C TYR A 124 -9.06 10.76 -3.00
N ALA A 125 -8.15 11.11 -2.11
CA ALA A 125 -8.45 11.57 -0.76
C ALA A 125 -7.58 12.77 -0.39
N PRO A 126 -8.03 13.67 0.51
CA PRO A 126 -7.25 14.84 0.97
C PRO A 126 -6.15 14.40 1.94
N LYS A 127 -5.18 13.63 1.46
CA LYS A 127 -4.06 13.06 2.22
C LYS A 127 -2.75 13.23 1.44
N ALA A 128 -1.63 13.25 2.16
CA ALA A 128 -0.31 13.27 1.53
C ALA A 128 0.12 11.89 1.02
N CYS A 129 -0.40 10.82 1.59
CA CYS A 129 -0.09 9.43 1.21
C CYS A 129 -0.18 9.23 -0.31
N PRO A 130 0.80 8.68 -0.97
CA PRO A 130 1.99 7.98 -0.46
C PRO A 130 3.21 8.88 -0.22
N SER A 131 3.06 10.18 -0.09
CA SER A 131 4.10 11.19 0.14
C SER A 131 5.04 11.42 -1.05
N PHE A 132 4.65 10.96 -2.24
CA PHE A 132 5.24 11.28 -3.53
C PHE A 132 4.17 11.22 -4.63
N ASP A 133 4.47 11.77 -5.80
CA ASP A 133 3.54 11.78 -6.92
C ASP A 133 3.67 10.49 -7.75
N ALA A 134 2.88 9.47 -7.39
CA ALA A 134 2.91 8.17 -8.05
C ALA A 134 2.47 8.23 -9.53
N LYS A 135 1.48 9.07 -9.86
CA LYS A 135 1.05 9.27 -11.25
C LYS A 135 2.18 9.78 -12.12
N ARG A 136 2.89 10.79 -11.63
CA ARG A 136 4.01 11.39 -12.36
C ARG A 136 5.18 10.44 -12.49
N GLU A 137 5.55 9.78 -11.38
CA GLU A 137 6.72 8.88 -11.35
C GLU A 137 6.54 7.67 -12.28
N TYR A 138 5.34 7.12 -12.34
CA TYR A 138 5.06 5.92 -13.13
C TYR A 138 4.30 6.19 -14.44
N LYS A 139 4.33 7.41 -14.94
CA LYS A 139 3.56 7.82 -16.14
C LYS A 139 3.91 7.03 -17.40
N ASP A 140 5.14 6.54 -17.49
CA ASP A 140 5.68 5.85 -18.68
C ASP A 140 5.71 4.32 -18.51
N ILE A 141 5.05 3.79 -17.49
CA ILE A 141 4.95 2.34 -17.21
C ILE A 141 3.75 1.72 -17.93
#